data_102d218ac072f52aa2ff87baf2118f7d
#
_entry.id   102d218ac072f52aa2ff87baf2118f7d
#
_cell.length_a   1.000
_cell.length_b   1.000
_cell.length_c   1.000
_cell.angle_alpha   90.00
_cell.angle_beta   90.00
_cell.angle_gamma   90.00
#
_symmetry.space_group_name_H-M   'P 1'
#
loop_
_entity.id
_entity.type
_entity.pdbx_description
1 polymer ?
#
loop_
_entity_poly.entity_id
_entity_poly.type
_entity_poly.pdbx_seq_one_letter_code
_entity_poly.pdbx_strand_id
1 'polypeptide(L)'
;LLQRTHGGAFAANEGESGFTGRLCWNQEKKQAVGRAAAGMIDSGSVVFIDGGTSTEALVPFLASKNALTVITCGLNIAVALLRFPYISTIFLGGEVHVESRTVTGPIPAAQLDSFGMRFDAAVLTASGISAAHGATTRTPERLSLKRTVIRSSQKTMLIRDSPKAGKAYLGLLAPLSEFTPRLM
;
A
#
# COMPACT_ATOMS: atom_id res chain seq x y z
N LEU A 1 -23.79 3.14 -6.60
CA LEU A 1 -24.10 1.71 -6.41
C LEU A 1 -24.68 1.51 -5.01
N LEU A 2 -25.79 0.76 -4.90
CA LEU A 2 -26.39 0.37 -3.62
C LEU A 2 -25.77 -0.95 -3.17
N GLN A 3 -25.25 -1.01 -1.93
CA GLN A 3 -24.87 -2.26 -1.28
C GLN A 3 -26.03 -2.79 -0.44
N ARG A 4 -26.43 -4.05 -0.66
CA ARG A 4 -27.43 -4.74 0.15
C ARG A 4 -26.79 -5.28 1.44
N THR A 5 -27.46 -5.06 2.55
CA THR A 5 -27.17 -5.70 3.84
C THR A 5 -28.38 -6.48 4.33
N HIS A 6 -28.23 -7.34 5.33
CA HIS A 6 -29.35 -7.95 6.04
C HIS A 6 -30.14 -6.85 6.77
N GLY A 7 -31.21 -6.34 6.13
CA GLY A 7 -32.09 -5.32 6.69
C GLY A 7 -32.15 -3.98 5.93
N GLY A 8 -31.45 -3.81 4.81
CA GLY A 8 -31.51 -2.58 4.02
C GLY A 8 -30.48 -2.48 2.92
N ALA A 9 -30.47 -1.34 2.22
CA ALA A 9 -29.45 -0.97 1.26
C ALA A 9 -28.99 0.45 1.55
N PHE A 10 -27.67 0.69 1.51
CA PHE A 10 -27.11 2.04 1.62
C PHE A 10 -26.29 2.39 0.37
N ALA A 11 -26.23 3.68 0.07
CA ALA A 11 -25.37 4.17 -1.00
C ALA A 11 -23.92 3.95 -0.57
N ALA A 12 -23.19 3.09 -1.30
CA ALA A 12 -21.79 2.91 -1.08
C ALA A 12 -21.05 4.20 -1.47
N ASN A 13 -20.79 5.06 -0.50
CA ASN A 13 -19.87 6.17 -0.68
C ASN A 13 -18.46 5.59 -0.77
N GLU A 14 -17.73 5.92 -1.82
CA GLU A 14 -16.42 5.37 -2.20
C GLU A 14 -15.34 5.50 -1.10
N GLY A 15 -15.61 6.26 -0.04
CA GLY A 15 -14.69 6.49 1.07
C GLY A 15 -14.99 5.71 2.35
N GLU A 16 -16.16 5.10 2.47
CA GLU A 16 -16.67 4.50 3.72
C GLU A 16 -16.82 2.97 3.65
N SER A 17 -16.59 2.36 2.49
CA SER A 17 -16.58 0.89 2.41
C SER A 17 -15.38 0.35 3.18
N GLY A 18 -15.62 -0.55 4.14
CA GLY A 18 -14.59 -1.29 4.85
C GLY A 18 -13.64 -2.01 3.88
N PHE A 19 -12.59 -2.67 4.40
CA PHE A 19 -11.60 -3.35 3.57
C PHE A 19 -12.22 -4.27 2.50
N THR A 20 -13.24 -5.06 2.88
CA THR A 20 -13.91 -6.01 1.96
C THR A 20 -14.62 -5.29 0.81
N GLY A 21 -15.30 -4.18 1.08
CA GLY A 21 -15.94 -3.40 0.01
C GLY A 21 -14.90 -2.80 -0.96
N ARG A 22 -13.78 -2.30 -0.42
CA ARG A 22 -12.68 -1.81 -1.27
C ARG A 22 -12.01 -2.94 -2.07
N LEU A 23 -11.99 -4.17 -1.56
CA LEU A 23 -11.39 -5.30 -2.27
C LEU A 23 -12.13 -5.58 -3.59
N CYS A 24 -13.46 -5.57 -3.56
CA CYS A 24 -14.30 -5.83 -4.73
C CYS A 24 -14.40 -4.66 -5.73
N TRP A 25 -14.03 -3.45 -5.29
CA TRP A 25 -14.17 -2.25 -6.12
C TRP A 25 -13.01 -2.09 -7.09
N ASN A 26 -13.30 -1.75 -8.36
CA ASN A 26 -12.29 -1.45 -9.40
C ASN A 26 -11.21 -2.54 -9.58
N GLN A 27 -11.56 -3.81 -9.50
CA GLN A 27 -10.60 -4.93 -9.55
C GLN A 27 -9.72 -4.90 -10.80
N GLU A 28 -10.29 -4.68 -11.99
CA GLU A 28 -9.53 -4.62 -13.24
C GLU A 28 -8.47 -3.52 -13.22
N LYS A 29 -8.86 -2.32 -12.74
CA LYS A 29 -7.91 -1.20 -12.62
C LYS A 29 -6.80 -1.50 -11.61
N LYS A 30 -7.13 -2.11 -10.47
CA LYS A 30 -6.14 -2.52 -9.48
C LYS A 30 -5.18 -3.56 -10.02
N GLN A 31 -5.68 -4.54 -10.77
CA GLN A 31 -4.83 -5.55 -11.42
C GLN A 31 -3.92 -4.93 -12.47
N ALA A 32 -4.42 -4.00 -13.28
CA ALA A 32 -3.59 -3.29 -14.27
C ALA A 32 -2.46 -2.50 -13.60
N VAL A 33 -2.79 -1.72 -12.56
CA VAL A 33 -1.82 -0.96 -11.78
C VAL A 33 -0.85 -1.88 -11.02
N GLY A 34 -1.36 -2.97 -10.43
CA GLY A 34 -0.55 -3.98 -9.74
C GLY A 34 0.44 -4.66 -10.67
N ARG A 35 0.02 -5.05 -11.87
CA ARG A 35 0.89 -5.63 -12.91
C ARG A 35 1.98 -4.65 -13.33
N ALA A 36 1.63 -3.39 -13.56
CA ALA A 36 2.59 -2.36 -13.93
C ALA A 36 3.63 -2.13 -12.82
N ALA A 37 3.20 -2.05 -11.56
CA ALA A 37 4.09 -1.92 -10.41
C ALA A 37 5.03 -3.13 -10.26
N ALA A 38 4.51 -4.35 -10.39
CA ALA A 38 5.32 -5.57 -10.34
C ALA A 38 6.36 -5.64 -11.47
N GLY A 39 6.04 -5.11 -12.66
CA GLY A 39 6.98 -5.00 -13.77
C GLY A 39 8.20 -4.12 -13.48
N MET A 40 8.09 -3.22 -12.51
CA MET A 40 9.16 -2.30 -12.10
C MET A 40 10.00 -2.80 -10.91
N ILE A 41 9.69 -3.98 -10.40
CA ILE A 41 10.41 -4.66 -9.34
C ILE A 41 11.31 -5.71 -9.98
N ASP A 42 12.60 -5.65 -9.71
CA ASP A 42 13.55 -6.60 -10.23
C ASP A 42 13.69 -7.82 -9.29
N SER A 43 14.08 -8.96 -9.85
CA SER A 43 14.48 -10.12 -9.04
C SER A 43 15.70 -9.77 -8.18
N GLY A 44 15.81 -10.35 -6.99
CA GLY A 44 16.88 -10.04 -6.04
C GLY A 44 16.64 -8.79 -5.21
N SER A 45 15.58 -8.01 -5.49
CA SER A 45 15.31 -6.74 -4.80
C SER A 45 14.80 -6.93 -3.37
N VAL A 46 15.09 -5.95 -2.54
CA VAL A 46 14.46 -5.72 -1.24
C VAL A 46 13.36 -4.66 -1.40
N VAL A 47 12.10 -5.04 -1.21
CA VAL A 47 10.95 -4.19 -1.55
C VAL A 47 10.05 -3.98 -0.36
N PHE A 48 9.66 -2.73 -0.11
CA PHE A 48 8.55 -2.45 0.81
C PHE A 48 7.22 -2.42 0.06
N ILE A 49 6.23 -3.17 0.55
CA ILE A 49 4.86 -3.14 0.02
C ILE A 49 3.90 -2.71 1.12
N ASP A 50 3.27 -1.55 0.93
CA ASP A 50 2.27 -1.00 1.84
C ASP A 50 1.01 -1.87 1.88
N GLY A 51 0.27 -1.85 2.99
CA GLY A 51 -1.02 -2.51 3.07
C GLY A 51 -2.12 -1.78 2.29
N GLY A 52 -3.02 -2.56 1.72
CA GLY A 52 -4.18 -2.04 1.00
C GLY A 52 -4.61 -2.95 -0.15
N THR A 53 -5.81 -2.71 -0.67
CA THR A 53 -6.38 -3.57 -1.74
C THR A 53 -5.74 -3.33 -3.11
N SER A 54 -5.19 -2.14 -3.36
CA SER A 54 -4.48 -1.85 -4.61
C SER A 54 -3.09 -2.47 -4.63
N THR A 55 -2.39 -2.49 -3.48
CA THR A 55 -1.10 -3.17 -3.30
C THR A 55 -1.24 -4.69 -3.27
N GLU A 56 -2.36 -5.22 -2.72
CA GLU A 56 -2.64 -6.65 -2.76
C GLU A 56 -2.75 -7.18 -4.19
N ALA A 57 -3.35 -6.40 -5.08
CA ALA A 57 -3.49 -6.76 -6.49
C ALA A 57 -2.15 -6.94 -7.23
N LEU A 58 -1.06 -6.42 -6.68
CA LEU A 58 0.30 -6.60 -7.22
C LEU A 58 0.87 -7.99 -6.89
N VAL A 59 0.49 -8.58 -5.75
CA VAL A 59 1.12 -9.79 -5.20
C VAL A 59 1.15 -10.97 -6.19
N PRO A 60 0.06 -11.30 -6.93
CA PRO A 60 0.10 -12.39 -7.90
C PRO A 60 1.16 -12.23 -8.99
N PHE A 61 1.50 -11.00 -9.35
CA PHE A 61 2.50 -10.71 -10.40
C PHE A 61 3.95 -10.78 -9.89
N LEU A 62 4.15 -10.98 -8.59
CA LEU A 62 5.47 -11.26 -8.02
C LEU A 62 5.88 -12.73 -8.19
N ALA A 63 4.97 -13.60 -8.58
CA ALA A 63 5.21 -15.04 -8.75
C ALA A 63 6.39 -15.36 -9.70
N SER A 64 6.70 -14.48 -10.63
CA SER A 64 7.82 -14.64 -11.59
C SER A 64 9.15 -14.08 -11.07
N LYS A 65 9.20 -13.51 -9.87
CA LYS A 65 10.40 -12.87 -9.32
C LYS A 65 11.17 -13.85 -8.43
N ASN A 66 12.47 -13.96 -8.66
CA ASN A 66 13.36 -14.82 -7.88
C ASN A 66 14.11 -14.01 -6.83
N ALA A 67 14.47 -14.63 -5.70
CA ALA A 67 15.27 -14.05 -4.62
C ALA A 67 14.73 -12.70 -4.11
N LEU A 68 13.40 -12.50 -4.16
CA LEU A 68 12.74 -11.29 -3.69
C LEU A 68 12.59 -11.31 -2.17
N THR A 69 12.90 -10.18 -1.52
CA THR A 69 12.57 -9.95 -0.12
C THR A 69 11.50 -8.86 -0.03
N VAL A 70 10.37 -9.18 0.56
CA VAL A 70 9.27 -8.24 0.75
C VAL A 70 9.12 -7.90 2.22
N ILE A 71 9.20 -6.62 2.54
CA ILE A 71 8.86 -6.07 3.85
C ILE A 71 7.48 -5.42 3.75
N THR A 72 6.59 -5.71 4.69
CA THR A 72 5.24 -5.14 4.66
C THR A 72 4.69 -4.85 6.05
N CYS A 73 3.85 -3.82 6.13
CA CYS A 73 2.99 -3.52 7.26
C CYS A 73 1.55 -4.00 7.05
N GLY A 74 1.24 -4.56 5.89
CA GLY A 74 -0.10 -5.03 5.52
C GLY A 74 -0.28 -6.51 5.85
N LEU A 75 -1.19 -6.84 6.77
CA LEU A 75 -1.53 -8.22 7.08
C LEU A 75 -2.05 -8.97 5.85
N ASN A 76 -2.85 -8.30 5.03
CA ASN A 76 -3.36 -8.85 3.77
C ASN A 76 -2.24 -9.19 2.77
N ILE A 77 -1.20 -8.38 2.72
CA ILE A 77 -0.03 -8.61 1.87
C ILE A 77 0.77 -9.81 2.38
N ALA A 78 1.05 -9.85 3.69
CA ALA A 78 1.77 -10.96 4.30
C ALA A 78 1.06 -12.30 4.04
N VAL A 79 -0.26 -12.35 4.27
CA VAL A 79 -1.07 -13.55 4.01
C VAL A 79 -1.07 -13.94 2.53
N ALA A 80 -1.18 -12.97 1.62
CA ALA A 80 -1.17 -13.24 0.18
C ALA A 80 0.18 -13.81 -0.30
N LEU A 81 1.29 -13.38 0.31
CA LEU A 81 2.64 -13.85 -0.02
C LEU A 81 2.93 -15.28 0.45
N LEU A 82 2.19 -15.83 1.41
CA LEU A 82 2.35 -17.23 1.85
C LEU A 82 2.17 -18.24 0.70
N ARG A 83 1.53 -17.83 -0.40
CA ARG A 83 1.41 -18.67 -1.62
C ARG A 83 2.75 -18.81 -2.38
N PHE A 84 3.74 -18.01 -2.05
CA PHE A 84 5.04 -17.93 -2.74
C PHE A 84 6.18 -18.13 -1.74
N PRO A 85 6.42 -19.39 -1.26
CA PRO A 85 7.38 -19.67 -0.18
C PRO A 85 8.84 -19.34 -0.52
N TYR A 86 9.13 -19.09 -1.80
CA TYR A 86 10.43 -18.64 -2.28
C TYR A 86 10.62 -17.12 -2.20
N ILE A 87 9.58 -16.35 -1.87
CA ILE A 87 9.68 -14.92 -1.56
C ILE A 87 9.89 -14.78 -0.06
N SER A 88 11.03 -14.23 0.34
CA SER A 88 11.27 -13.90 1.75
C SER A 88 10.32 -12.79 2.19
N THR A 89 9.51 -13.05 3.22
CA THR A 89 8.51 -12.09 3.69
C THR A 89 8.79 -11.69 5.13
N ILE A 90 9.01 -10.39 5.35
CA ILE A 90 9.16 -9.80 6.68
C ILE A 90 7.91 -8.95 6.97
N PHE A 91 7.14 -9.39 7.95
CA PHE A 91 5.98 -8.63 8.44
C PHE A 91 6.38 -7.78 9.63
N LEU A 92 6.17 -6.47 9.52
CA LEU A 92 6.43 -5.54 10.62
C LEU A 92 5.41 -5.74 11.74
N GLY A 93 5.89 -5.78 12.98
CA GLY A 93 5.05 -5.84 14.15
C GLY A 93 4.42 -4.49 14.50
N GLY A 94 3.41 -4.52 15.38
CA GLY A 94 2.75 -3.31 15.88
C GLY A 94 1.27 -3.52 16.14
N GLU A 95 0.57 -2.43 16.44
CA GLU A 95 -0.87 -2.43 16.64
C GLU A 95 -1.60 -2.58 15.30
N VAL A 96 -2.53 -3.54 15.23
CA VAL A 96 -3.30 -3.80 14.00
C VAL A 96 -4.51 -2.89 13.93
N HIS A 97 -4.54 -2.05 12.92
CA HIS A 97 -5.73 -1.29 12.55
C HIS A 97 -6.65 -2.18 11.71
N VAL A 98 -7.73 -2.65 12.32
CA VAL A 98 -8.62 -3.70 11.76
C VAL A 98 -9.22 -3.30 10.41
N GLU A 99 -9.74 -2.08 10.28
CA GLU A 99 -10.42 -1.60 9.06
C GLU A 99 -9.51 -1.56 7.83
N SER A 100 -8.22 -1.44 8.01
CA SER A 100 -7.25 -1.37 6.91
C SER A 100 -6.38 -2.61 6.81
N ARG A 101 -6.42 -3.49 7.82
CA ARG A 101 -5.57 -4.67 7.96
C ARG A 101 -4.08 -4.33 7.86
N THR A 102 -3.68 -3.23 8.52
CA THR A 102 -2.28 -2.79 8.55
C THR A 102 -1.84 -2.53 9.97
N VAL A 103 -0.56 -2.73 10.25
CA VAL A 103 0.01 -2.25 11.50
C VAL A 103 0.23 -0.75 11.44
N THR A 104 0.03 -0.09 12.57
CA THR A 104 0.14 1.36 12.74
C THR A 104 0.94 1.70 14.00
N GLY A 105 1.14 2.99 14.22
CA GLY A 105 1.86 3.51 15.39
C GLY A 105 3.37 3.58 15.21
N PRO A 106 4.12 3.83 16.30
CA PRO A 106 5.57 4.06 16.25
C PRO A 106 6.39 2.78 16.07
N ILE A 107 5.87 1.62 16.47
CA ILE A 107 6.64 0.36 16.50
C ILE A 107 7.17 -0.04 15.12
N PRO A 108 6.35 -0.10 14.04
CA PRO A 108 6.85 -0.51 12.73
C PRO A 108 7.89 0.46 12.15
N ALA A 109 7.79 1.75 12.43
CA ALA A 109 8.80 2.71 12.00
C ALA A 109 10.13 2.51 12.77
N ALA A 110 10.06 2.33 14.09
CA ALA A 110 11.24 2.04 14.91
C ALA A 110 11.93 0.73 14.51
N GLN A 111 11.18 -0.29 14.11
CA GLN A 111 11.76 -1.52 13.59
C GLN A 111 12.59 -1.27 12.32
N LEU A 112 12.05 -0.50 11.36
CA LEU A 112 12.82 -0.17 10.14
C LEU A 112 14.09 0.64 10.45
N ASP A 113 13.98 1.62 11.33
CA ASP A 113 15.13 2.44 11.73
C ASP A 113 16.19 1.59 12.45
N SER A 114 15.78 0.69 13.36
CA SER A 114 16.71 -0.19 14.10
C SER A 114 17.47 -1.19 13.22
N PHE A 115 16.85 -1.66 12.16
CA PHE A 115 17.47 -2.56 11.20
C PHE A 115 18.33 -1.84 10.14
N GLY A 116 18.26 -0.50 10.09
CA GLY A 116 18.94 0.28 9.06
C GLY A 116 18.50 -0.11 7.64
N MET A 117 17.26 -0.59 7.50
CA MET A 117 16.77 -1.15 6.24
C MET A 117 16.77 -0.12 5.12
N ARG A 118 17.25 -0.54 3.96
CA ARG A 118 17.15 0.16 2.69
C ARG A 118 16.37 -0.67 1.70
N PHE A 119 15.58 -0.01 0.87
CA PHE A 119 14.74 -0.65 -0.12
C PHE A 119 15.19 -0.26 -1.53
N ASP A 120 15.27 -1.23 -2.43
CA ASP A 120 15.44 -0.96 -3.86
C ASP A 120 14.19 -0.29 -4.42
N ALA A 121 13.01 -0.72 -3.93
CA ALA A 121 11.76 -0.10 -4.27
C ALA A 121 10.76 -0.11 -3.10
N ALA A 122 9.90 0.89 -3.04
CA ALA A 122 8.72 0.90 -2.20
C ALA A 122 7.46 1.11 -3.04
N VAL A 123 6.41 0.34 -2.72
CA VAL A 123 5.09 0.48 -3.32
C VAL A 123 4.13 0.99 -2.26
N LEU A 124 3.73 2.23 -2.36
CA LEU A 124 2.91 2.92 -1.36
C LEU A 124 1.53 3.28 -1.89
N THR A 125 0.60 3.41 -0.96
CA THR A 125 -0.74 3.94 -1.19
C THR A 125 -0.95 5.26 -0.45
N ALA A 126 -1.88 6.08 -0.93
CA ALA A 126 -2.34 7.29 -0.25
C ALA A 126 -3.87 7.30 -0.13
N SER A 127 -4.40 8.05 0.83
CA SER A 127 -5.84 8.29 0.95
C SER A 127 -6.31 9.35 -0.03
N GLY A 128 -5.50 10.37 -0.28
CA GLY A 128 -5.75 11.43 -1.23
C GLY A 128 -4.50 11.81 -2.02
N ILE A 129 -4.69 12.27 -3.24
CA ILE A 129 -3.62 12.72 -4.14
C ILE A 129 -4.11 13.95 -4.88
N SER A 130 -3.38 15.06 -4.76
CA SER A 130 -3.65 16.28 -5.51
C SER A 130 -2.34 16.96 -5.93
N ALA A 131 -2.39 17.71 -7.02
CA ALA A 131 -1.23 18.49 -7.48
C ALA A 131 -0.78 19.53 -6.44
N ALA A 132 -1.75 20.17 -5.78
CA ALA A 132 -1.48 21.21 -4.80
C ALA A 132 -0.96 20.68 -3.45
N HIS A 133 -1.42 19.49 -3.00
CA HIS A 133 -1.16 19.00 -1.64
C HIS A 133 -0.37 17.68 -1.61
N GLY A 134 0.10 17.18 -2.76
CA GLY A 134 0.86 15.94 -2.79
C GLY A 134 0.03 14.70 -2.47
N ALA A 135 0.70 13.68 -1.95
CA ALA A 135 0.09 12.45 -1.44
C ALA A 135 -0.24 12.61 0.05
N THR A 136 -1.48 12.32 0.44
CA THR A 136 -1.98 12.56 1.79
C THR A 136 -2.67 11.32 2.39
N THR A 137 -2.73 11.26 3.72
CA THR A 137 -3.41 10.19 4.45
C THR A 137 -4.45 10.73 5.43
N ARG A 138 -5.51 9.95 5.65
CA ARG A 138 -6.50 10.21 6.73
C ARG A 138 -5.99 9.79 8.10
N THR A 139 -5.01 8.90 8.15
CA THR A 139 -4.53 8.22 9.35
C THR A 139 -3.12 8.72 9.68
N PRO A 140 -2.98 9.75 10.56
CA PRO A 140 -1.68 10.32 10.91
C PRO A 140 -0.69 9.30 11.49
N GLU A 141 -1.18 8.27 12.18
CA GLU A 141 -0.39 7.20 12.78
C GLU A 141 0.44 6.41 11.77
N ARG A 142 0.12 6.55 10.48
CA ARG A 142 0.87 5.93 9.38
C ARG A 142 1.97 6.81 8.81
N LEU A 143 2.03 8.09 9.22
CA LEU A 143 2.96 9.04 8.61
C LEU A 143 4.42 8.68 8.89
N SER A 144 4.75 8.34 10.15
CA SER A 144 6.12 8.04 10.53
C SER A 144 6.67 6.87 9.71
N LEU A 145 5.97 5.75 9.69
CA LEU A 145 6.37 4.57 8.93
C LEU A 145 6.54 4.89 7.43
N LYS A 146 5.54 5.51 6.81
CA LYS A 146 5.59 5.77 5.35
C LYS A 146 6.68 6.77 4.98
N ARG A 147 6.92 7.79 5.79
CA ARG A 147 8.01 8.74 5.58
C ARG A 147 9.38 8.08 5.75
N THR A 148 9.54 7.20 6.76
CA THR A 148 10.76 6.38 6.90
C THR A 148 10.99 5.54 5.66
N VAL A 149 9.95 4.83 5.17
CA VAL A 149 10.04 4.03 3.94
C VAL A 149 10.45 4.88 2.73
N ILE A 150 9.84 6.06 2.53
CA ILE A 150 10.18 6.96 1.42
C ILE A 150 11.67 7.33 1.47
N ARG A 151 12.16 7.78 2.65
CA ARG A 151 13.56 8.17 2.83
C ARG A 151 14.56 7.02 2.64
N SER A 152 14.14 5.79 2.94
CA SER A 152 14.99 4.60 2.88
C SER A 152 14.92 3.86 1.54
N SER A 153 14.16 4.37 0.56
CA SER A 153 13.93 3.73 -0.74
C SER A 153 14.67 4.43 -1.86
N GLN A 154 15.28 3.64 -2.75
CA GLN A 154 15.88 4.16 -3.98
C GLN A 154 14.80 4.61 -4.97
N LYS A 155 13.70 3.85 -5.06
CA LYS A 155 12.56 4.13 -5.91
C LYS A 155 11.28 4.05 -5.09
N THR A 156 10.44 5.07 -5.13
CA THR A 156 9.14 5.06 -4.46
C THR A 156 8.01 5.15 -5.48
N MET A 157 7.21 4.11 -5.57
CA MET A 157 6.04 4.04 -6.43
C MET A 157 4.78 4.39 -5.63
N LEU A 158 3.98 5.30 -6.16
CA LEU A 158 2.66 5.59 -5.62
C LEU A 158 1.60 4.95 -6.52
N ILE A 159 0.90 3.96 -5.98
CA ILE A 159 -0.19 3.30 -6.70
C ILE A 159 -1.54 3.70 -6.13
N ARG A 160 -2.50 3.86 -7.01
CA ARG A 160 -3.87 4.20 -6.65
C ARG A 160 -4.90 3.71 -7.65
N ASP A 161 -6.10 3.54 -7.18
CA ASP A 161 -7.32 3.51 -7.98
C ASP A 161 -7.90 4.94 -8.09
N SER A 162 -8.54 5.25 -9.18
CA SER A 162 -8.93 6.61 -9.61
C SER A 162 -9.73 7.50 -8.63
N PRO A 163 -10.54 7.03 -7.65
CA PRO A 163 -11.39 7.92 -6.84
C PRO A 163 -10.65 8.81 -5.83
N LYS A 164 -9.34 8.65 -5.67
CA LYS A 164 -8.51 9.44 -4.74
C LYS A 164 -7.95 10.74 -5.34
N ALA A 165 -8.23 10.97 -6.63
CA ALA A 165 -7.76 12.17 -7.35
C ALA A 165 -8.45 13.43 -6.84
N GLY A 166 -7.66 14.51 -6.67
CA GLY A 166 -8.15 15.80 -6.23
C GLY A 166 -8.50 15.91 -4.75
N LYS A 167 -8.45 14.80 -4.00
CA LYS A 167 -8.71 14.81 -2.55
C LYS A 167 -7.43 15.05 -1.77
N ALA A 168 -7.51 15.85 -0.71
CA ALA A 168 -6.44 16.07 0.26
C ALA A 168 -6.94 15.79 1.67
N TYR A 169 -6.06 15.25 2.50
CA TYR A 169 -6.35 14.93 3.90
C TYR A 169 -5.28 15.49 4.81
N LEU A 170 -5.52 15.44 6.13
CA LEU A 170 -4.72 16.09 7.16
C LEU A 170 -3.23 15.73 7.10
N GLY A 171 -2.90 14.46 6.88
CA GLY A 171 -1.52 13.99 6.93
C GLY A 171 -0.83 14.06 5.57
N LEU A 172 0.10 14.98 5.35
CA LEU A 172 0.98 15.00 4.17
C LEU A 172 2.00 13.85 4.27
N LEU A 173 1.99 12.95 3.29
CA LEU A 173 3.01 11.91 3.16
C LEU A 173 4.27 12.48 2.53
N ALA A 174 4.14 13.00 1.33
CA ALA A 174 5.21 13.62 0.56
C ALA A 174 4.66 14.40 -0.64
N PRO A 175 5.42 15.36 -1.19
CA PRO A 175 5.15 15.94 -2.49
C PRO A 175 5.12 14.87 -3.58
N LEU A 176 4.36 15.09 -4.65
CA LEU A 176 4.27 14.10 -5.73
C LEU A 176 5.60 13.88 -6.46
N SER A 177 6.53 14.84 -6.40
CA SER A 177 7.87 14.74 -6.99
C SER A 177 8.71 13.60 -6.39
N GLU A 178 8.42 13.20 -5.15
CA GLU A 178 9.14 12.09 -4.49
C GLU A 178 8.67 10.70 -4.95
N PHE A 179 7.64 10.63 -5.79
CA PHE A 179 7.14 9.38 -6.33
C PHE A 179 7.43 9.27 -7.82
N THR A 180 8.18 8.25 -8.21
CA THR A 180 8.49 7.94 -9.61
C THR A 180 8.55 6.43 -9.82
N PRO A 181 7.70 5.86 -10.67
CA PRO A 181 6.55 6.44 -11.36
C PRO A 181 5.29 6.55 -10.49
N ARG A 182 4.30 7.25 -11.06
CA ARG A 182 2.94 7.34 -10.50
C ARG A 182 2.04 6.47 -11.35
N LEU A 183 1.62 5.34 -10.79
CA LEU A 183 0.70 4.41 -11.47
C LEU A 183 -0.73 4.69 -11.02
N MET A 184 -1.58 5.05 -11.98
CA MET A 184 -2.94 5.52 -11.75
C MET A 184 -3.94 4.79 -12.64
#